data_17009078df7e58bf8404d157575e856d
#
_entry.id   17009078df7e58bf8404d157575e856d
#
_cell.length_a   1.000
_cell.length_b   1.000
_cell.length_c   1.000
_cell.angle_alpha   90.00
_cell.angle_beta   90.00
_cell.angle_gamma   90.00
#
_symmetry.space_group_name_H-M   'P 1'
#
loop_
_entity.id
_entity.type
_entity.pdbx_description
1 polymer ?
#
loop_
_entity_poly.entity_id
_entity_poly.type
_entity_poly.pdbx_seq_one_letter_code
_entity_poly.pdbx_strand_id
1 'polypeptide(L)'
;MAGSKLWSSQTGSDLGRNRSIWSALHLDPILLGLLLLLVGGGLFVLYSGADRNIDVVKAQGIRLGVAFVVMFVFAQLDPAVFRRWAPWLYGLGLIGLVAVLLVGVGAKGAQRWLALPGLPRFQPSEFMKLVVPMMAAWYLSRYYLPPTFPRVMTGLVIVLLPMFLIIQQPDLGTSLLVGMAGIFVVFFAGISWKLIAAFLAMVSVSAPLMWFFVMREYQKQRVLTLLDPQSDPLGAGWNIIQSKTAIGSGGMEGKGWLQGTQSHLEFLPESHTDFIVAVLAEEFGFIGMLLLLTVYFL
;
A
#
# COMPACT_ATOMS: atom_id res chain seq x y z
N MET A 1 -7.25 -1.45 -40.52
CA MET A 1 -6.19 -2.48 -40.67
C MET A 1 -4.86 -1.81 -41.00
N ALA A 2 -4.21 -1.15 -40.04
CA ALA A 2 -2.82 -0.63 -40.19
C ALA A 2 -2.26 -0.27 -38.80
N GLY A 3 -1.96 -1.27 -37.99
CA GLY A 3 -1.44 -1.06 -36.62
C GLY A 3 -0.56 -2.19 -36.07
N SER A 4 -0.20 -3.18 -36.92
CA SER A 4 0.51 -4.38 -36.44
C SER A 4 1.99 -4.47 -36.87
N LYS A 5 2.59 -3.42 -37.47
CA LYS A 5 3.95 -3.51 -38.03
C LYS A 5 5.03 -2.73 -37.28
N LEU A 6 4.75 -2.06 -36.18
CA LEU A 6 5.76 -1.27 -35.45
C LEU A 6 6.53 -2.07 -34.37
N TRP A 7 6.15 -3.31 -34.09
CA TRP A 7 6.83 -4.14 -33.08
C TRP A 7 7.68 -5.27 -33.65
N SER A 8 7.77 -5.43 -34.97
CA SER A 8 8.49 -6.54 -35.60
C SER A 8 9.91 -6.19 -36.09
N SER A 9 10.42 -4.97 -35.89
CA SER A 9 11.73 -4.58 -36.44
C SER A 9 12.91 -4.66 -35.45
N GLN A 10 12.72 -5.18 -34.23
CA GLN A 10 13.81 -5.39 -33.26
C GLN A 10 14.29 -6.84 -33.12
N THR A 11 13.79 -7.75 -33.91
CA THR A 11 14.13 -9.19 -33.81
C THR A 11 15.40 -9.62 -34.53
N GLY A 12 16.15 -8.71 -35.15
CA GLY A 12 17.33 -9.04 -35.98
C GLY A 12 18.70 -8.92 -35.32
N SER A 13 18.85 -8.21 -34.21
CA SER A 13 20.16 -7.93 -33.62
C SER A 13 20.46 -8.63 -32.28
N ASP A 14 19.53 -9.42 -31.74
CA ASP A 14 19.65 -10.02 -30.42
C ASP A 14 20.13 -11.49 -30.41
N LEU A 15 20.49 -12.04 -31.57
CA LEU A 15 20.94 -13.45 -31.70
C LEU A 15 22.33 -13.72 -31.10
N GLY A 16 23.03 -12.70 -30.57
CA GLY A 16 24.37 -12.84 -29.99
C GLY A 16 24.49 -12.37 -28.53
N ARG A 17 23.45 -11.83 -27.93
CA ARG A 17 23.50 -11.37 -26.53
C ARG A 17 23.34 -12.58 -25.61
N ASN A 18 24.38 -12.93 -24.86
CA ASN A 18 24.29 -13.89 -23.77
C ASN A 18 23.09 -13.48 -22.88
N ARG A 19 22.00 -14.24 -22.98
CA ARG A 19 20.84 -13.99 -22.12
C ARG A 19 21.30 -14.25 -20.69
N SER A 20 21.48 -13.19 -19.93
CA SER A 20 21.72 -13.30 -18.49
C SER A 20 20.61 -14.15 -17.88
N ILE A 21 20.95 -15.00 -16.93
CA ILE A 21 19.96 -15.78 -16.16
C ILE A 21 18.87 -14.88 -15.62
N TRP A 22 19.22 -13.67 -15.23
CA TRP A 22 18.29 -12.66 -14.73
C TRP A 22 17.23 -12.21 -15.76
N SER A 23 17.65 -12.03 -17.01
CA SER A 23 16.71 -11.72 -18.10
C SER A 23 15.79 -12.89 -18.45
N ALA A 24 16.26 -14.14 -18.27
CA ALA A 24 15.44 -15.33 -18.44
C ALA A 24 14.41 -15.50 -17.29
N LEU A 25 14.77 -15.07 -16.10
CA LEU A 25 13.89 -15.10 -14.91
C LEU A 25 12.97 -13.87 -14.80
N HIS A 26 13.07 -12.90 -15.73
CA HIS A 26 12.34 -11.64 -15.71
C HIS A 26 12.48 -10.86 -14.39
N LEU A 27 13.65 -10.94 -13.75
CA LEU A 27 13.96 -10.28 -12.49
C LEU A 27 15.14 -9.31 -12.67
N ASP A 28 15.01 -8.13 -12.06
CA ASP A 28 16.12 -7.20 -11.91
C ASP A 28 16.95 -7.60 -10.68
N PRO A 29 18.26 -7.92 -10.83
CA PRO A 29 19.09 -8.35 -9.71
C PRO A 29 19.34 -7.25 -8.68
N ILE A 30 19.38 -5.97 -9.10
CA ILE A 30 19.59 -4.85 -8.18
C ILE A 30 18.35 -4.67 -7.32
N LEU A 31 17.17 -4.61 -7.95
CA LEU A 31 15.90 -4.49 -7.26
C LEU A 31 15.66 -5.67 -6.29
N LEU A 32 15.96 -6.90 -6.74
CA LEU A 32 15.87 -8.08 -5.89
C LEU A 32 16.82 -8.00 -4.69
N GLY A 33 18.05 -7.54 -4.91
CA GLY A 33 19.04 -7.36 -3.85
C GLY A 33 18.59 -6.32 -2.81
N LEU A 34 18.07 -5.17 -3.25
CA LEU A 34 17.51 -4.13 -2.37
C LEU A 34 16.30 -4.66 -1.59
N LEU A 35 15.42 -5.41 -2.24
CA LEU A 35 14.26 -6.01 -1.60
C LEU A 35 14.67 -7.04 -0.53
N LEU A 36 15.66 -7.89 -0.81
CA LEU A 36 16.20 -8.85 0.16
C LEU A 36 16.86 -8.15 1.34
N LEU A 37 17.55 -7.03 1.09
CA LEU A 37 18.16 -6.21 2.14
C LEU A 37 17.08 -5.58 3.03
N LEU A 38 16.02 -5.03 2.46
CA LEU A 38 14.88 -4.49 3.21
C LEU A 38 14.18 -5.56 4.05
N VAL A 39 13.94 -6.74 3.45
CA VAL A 39 13.28 -7.85 4.13
C VAL A 39 14.17 -8.40 5.25
N GLY A 40 15.45 -8.60 4.99
CA GLY A 40 16.40 -9.08 6.01
C GLY A 40 16.55 -8.08 7.16
N GLY A 41 16.75 -6.80 6.84
CA GLY A 41 16.77 -5.72 7.83
C GLY A 41 15.46 -5.61 8.61
N GLY A 42 14.32 -5.74 7.93
CA GLY A 42 13.00 -5.74 8.56
C GLY A 42 12.80 -6.90 9.54
N LEU A 43 13.22 -8.12 9.18
CA LEU A 43 13.16 -9.28 10.10
C LEU A 43 14.11 -9.10 11.29
N PHE A 44 15.27 -8.49 11.08
CA PHE A 44 16.23 -8.20 12.14
C PHE A 44 15.66 -7.21 13.17
N VAL A 45 15.03 -6.13 12.71
CA VAL A 45 14.35 -5.15 13.58
C VAL A 45 13.10 -5.77 14.21
N LEU A 46 12.35 -6.59 13.46
CA LEU A 46 11.17 -7.29 13.97
C LEU A 46 11.50 -8.19 15.17
N TYR A 47 12.65 -8.85 15.16
CA TYR A 47 13.08 -9.68 16.29
C TYR A 47 13.21 -8.86 17.57
N SER A 48 13.73 -7.64 17.46
CA SER A 48 13.80 -6.71 18.60
C SER A 48 12.42 -6.17 18.97
N GLY A 49 11.64 -5.65 17.99
CA GLY A 49 10.32 -5.09 18.24
C GLY A 49 9.27 -6.09 18.73
N ALA A 50 9.51 -7.40 18.52
CA ALA A 50 8.69 -8.49 19.05
C ALA A 50 9.22 -9.07 20.38
N ASP A 51 10.03 -8.32 21.10
CA ASP A 51 10.64 -8.71 22.37
C ASP A 51 11.32 -10.09 22.33
N ARG A 52 12.18 -10.29 21.32
CA ARG A 52 12.93 -11.53 21.05
C ARG A 52 12.06 -12.74 20.77
N ASN A 53 10.79 -12.56 20.45
CA ASN A 53 9.88 -13.66 20.14
C ASN A 53 10.17 -14.22 18.73
N ILE A 54 10.87 -15.35 18.70
CA ILE A 54 11.28 -16.02 17.46
C ILE A 54 10.08 -16.56 16.65
N ASP A 55 8.95 -16.84 17.27
CA ASP A 55 7.79 -17.39 16.58
C ASP A 55 7.08 -16.32 15.73
N VAL A 56 7.09 -15.06 16.18
CA VAL A 56 6.63 -13.90 15.37
C VAL A 56 7.52 -13.76 14.13
N VAL A 57 8.84 -13.85 14.31
CA VAL A 57 9.81 -13.74 13.20
C VAL A 57 9.65 -14.90 12.22
N LYS A 58 9.51 -16.14 12.70
CA LYS A 58 9.24 -17.32 11.85
C LYS A 58 7.96 -17.15 11.05
N ALA A 59 6.86 -16.74 11.72
CA ALA A 59 5.58 -16.52 11.05
C ALA A 59 5.69 -15.45 9.97
N GLN A 60 6.42 -14.37 10.22
CA GLN A 60 6.66 -13.33 9.23
C GLN A 60 7.59 -13.83 8.11
N GLY A 61 8.62 -14.58 8.42
CA GLY A 61 9.51 -15.20 7.43
C GLY A 61 8.75 -16.12 6.47
N ILE A 62 7.81 -16.93 6.96
CA ILE A 62 6.95 -17.78 6.13
C ILE A 62 6.08 -16.92 5.20
N ARG A 63 5.47 -15.86 5.71
CA ARG A 63 4.66 -14.94 4.89
C ARG A 63 5.49 -14.29 3.79
N LEU A 64 6.69 -13.83 4.10
CA LEU A 64 7.63 -13.26 3.14
C LEU A 64 8.08 -14.29 2.11
N GLY A 65 8.36 -15.53 2.52
CA GLY A 65 8.68 -16.62 1.60
C GLY A 65 7.56 -16.88 0.59
N VAL A 66 6.31 -16.94 1.06
CA VAL A 66 5.14 -17.05 0.18
C VAL A 66 5.03 -15.84 -0.75
N ALA A 67 5.26 -14.62 -0.24
CA ALA A 67 5.24 -13.40 -1.05
C ALA A 67 6.30 -13.44 -2.17
N PHE A 68 7.52 -13.90 -1.89
CA PHE A 68 8.58 -14.07 -2.91
C PHE A 68 8.19 -15.11 -3.96
N VAL A 69 7.58 -16.23 -3.57
CA VAL A 69 7.08 -17.23 -4.53
C VAL A 69 6.01 -16.63 -5.42
N VAL A 70 5.05 -15.91 -4.84
CA VAL A 70 3.99 -15.23 -5.61
C VAL A 70 4.61 -14.19 -6.54
N MET A 71 5.52 -13.35 -6.07
CA MET A 71 6.24 -12.36 -6.87
C MET A 71 6.93 -13.02 -8.07
N PHE A 72 7.65 -14.13 -7.83
CA PHE A 72 8.34 -14.85 -8.90
C PHE A 72 7.37 -15.40 -9.94
N VAL A 73 6.25 -16.01 -9.52
CA VAL A 73 5.21 -16.52 -10.44
C VAL A 73 4.64 -15.38 -11.27
N PHE A 74 4.32 -14.25 -10.64
CA PHE A 74 3.77 -13.08 -11.37
C PHE A 74 4.79 -12.46 -12.33
N ALA A 75 6.08 -12.48 -12.00
CA ALA A 75 7.14 -12.00 -12.88
C ALA A 75 7.26 -12.83 -14.18
N GLN A 76 6.84 -14.09 -14.18
CA GLN A 76 6.85 -14.94 -15.38
C GLN A 76 5.63 -14.74 -16.29
N LEU A 77 4.60 -14.01 -15.82
CA LEU A 77 3.38 -13.79 -16.60
C LEU A 77 3.54 -12.61 -17.57
N ASP A 78 3.10 -12.82 -18.81
CA ASP A 78 3.05 -11.75 -19.80
C ASP A 78 2.11 -10.61 -19.31
N PRO A 79 2.51 -9.34 -19.39
CA PRO A 79 1.64 -8.18 -19.09
C PRO A 79 0.30 -8.21 -19.83
N ALA A 80 0.22 -8.86 -20.99
CA ALA A 80 -1.03 -9.06 -21.73
C ALA A 80 -2.06 -9.89 -20.95
N VAL A 81 -1.61 -10.80 -20.08
CA VAL A 81 -2.48 -11.60 -19.21
C VAL A 81 -3.19 -10.68 -18.24
N PHE A 82 -2.43 -9.83 -17.53
CA PHE A 82 -3.00 -8.87 -16.59
C PHE A 82 -4.01 -7.93 -17.25
N ARG A 83 -3.67 -7.43 -18.45
CA ARG A 83 -4.58 -6.60 -19.24
C ARG A 83 -5.88 -7.32 -19.60
N ARG A 84 -5.82 -8.61 -19.96
CA ARG A 84 -7.01 -9.40 -20.30
C ARG A 84 -7.88 -9.67 -19.09
N TRP A 85 -7.27 -9.93 -17.93
CA TRP A 85 -7.97 -10.31 -16.72
C TRP A 85 -8.44 -9.11 -15.87
N ALA A 86 -7.93 -7.91 -16.11
CA ALA A 86 -8.26 -6.72 -15.32
C ALA A 86 -9.78 -6.50 -15.10
N PRO A 87 -10.66 -6.57 -16.12
CA PRO A 87 -12.10 -6.39 -15.91
C PRO A 87 -12.74 -7.49 -15.05
N TRP A 88 -12.28 -8.74 -15.22
CA TRP A 88 -12.81 -9.87 -14.46
C TRP A 88 -12.37 -9.81 -13.00
N LEU A 89 -11.10 -9.49 -12.75
CA LEU A 89 -10.57 -9.29 -11.41
C LEU A 89 -11.25 -8.12 -10.70
N TYR A 90 -11.52 -7.05 -11.43
CA TYR A 90 -12.25 -5.90 -10.91
C TYR A 90 -13.69 -6.27 -10.51
N GLY A 91 -14.41 -6.99 -11.38
CA GLY A 91 -15.75 -7.49 -11.06
C GLY A 91 -15.75 -8.42 -9.85
N LEU A 92 -14.80 -9.36 -9.79
CA LEU A 92 -14.63 -10.26 -8.64
C LEU A 92 -14.32 -9.47 -7.34
N GLY A 93 -13.46 -8.49 -7.43
CA GLY A 93 -13.13 -7.62 -6.29
C GLY A 93 -14.34 -6.82 -5.79
N LEU A 94 -15.16 -6.27 -6.69
CA LEU A 94 -16.41 -5.59 -6.32
C LEU A 94 -17.40 -6.56 -5.64
N ILE A 95 -17.56 -7.76 -6.17
CA ILE A 95 -18.39 -8.81 -5.54
C ILE A 95 -17.85 -9.11 -4.14
N GLY A 96 -16.53 -9.23 -3.97
CA GLY A 96 -15.91 -9.44 -2.67
C GLY A 96 -16.17 -8.29 -1.70
N LEU A 97 -16.08 -7.02 -2.15
CA LEU A 97 -16.41 -5.87 -1.30
C LEU A 97 -17.87 -5.85 -0.87
N VAL A 98 -18.80 -6.17 -1.78
CA VAL A 98 -20.23 -6.28 -1.45
C VAL A 98 -20.48 -7.45 -0.49
N ALA A 99 -19.82 -8.59 -0.71
CA ALA A 99 -19.92 -9.73 0.19
C ALA A 99 -19.46 -9.39 1.62
N VAL A 100 -18.40 -8.60 1.80
CA VAL A 100 -17.98 -8.11 3.12
C VAL A 100 -19.06 -7.26 3.79
N LEU A 101 -19.78 -6.42 3.03
CA LEU A 101 -20.87 -5.61 3.59
C LEU A 101 -22.05 -6.45 4.07
N LEU A 102 -22.30 -7.61 3.43
CA LEU A 102 -23.44 -8.49 3.73
C LEU A 102 -23.11 -9.54 4.80
N VAL A 103 -21.96 -10.18 4.72
CA VAL A 103 -21.58 -11.35 5.53
C VAL A 103 -20.20 -11.23 6.17
N GLY A 104 -19.61 -10.04 6.17
CA GLY A 104 -18.26 -9.82 6.66
C GLY A 104 -18.15 -10.08 8.17
N VAL A 105 -16.99 -10.61 8.56
CA VAL A 105 -16.60 -10.80 9.96
C VAL A 105 -15.75 -9.61 10.40
N GLY A 106 -16.09 -9.06 11.58
CA GLY A 106 -15.43 -7.87 12.09
C GLY A 106 -14.45 -8.18 13.21
N ALA A 107 -13.46 -7.30 13.34
CA ALA A 107 -12.64 -7.14 14.52
C ALA A 107 -12.63 -5.65 14.91
N LYS A 108 -12.69 -5.36 16.22
CA LYS A 108 -12.66 -3.98 16.75
C LYS A 108 -13.75 -3.05 16.15
N GLY A 109 -14.96 -3.59 15.90
CA GLY A 109 -16.12 -2.80 15.44
C GLY A 109 -16.18 -2.47 13.94
N ALA A 110 -15.30 -3.00 13.12
CA ALA A 110 -15.33 -2.85 11.66
C ALA A 110 -15.36 -4.21 10.97
N GLN A 111 -16.32 -4.41 10.07
CA GLN A 111 -16.44 -5.64 9.26
C GLN A 111 -15.59 -5.46 8.00
N ARG A 112 -14.45 -6.17 7.90
CA ARG A 112 -13.50 -5.99 6.80
C ARG A 112 -13.04 -7.30 6.17
N TRP A 113 -13.33 -8.42 6.81
CA TRP A 113 -12.79 -9.72 6.45
C TRP A 113 -13.87 -10.69 6.00
N LEU A 114 -13.55 -11.49 5.00
CA LEU A 114 -14.31 -12.69 4.64
C LEU A 114 -13.67 -13.90 5.32
N ALA A 115 -14.43 -14.61 6.12
CA ALA A 115 -14.03 -15.89 6.70
C ALA A 115 -14.68 -17.01 5.91
N LEU A 116 -13.90 -17.68 5.08
CA LEU A 116 -14.35 -18.88 4.35
C LEU A 116 -13.92 -20.12 5.14
N PRO A 117 -14.77 -21.13 5.30
CA PRO A 117 -14.42 -22.38 5.99
C PRO A 117 -13.16 -23.02 5.38
N GLY A 118 -12.14 -23.28 6.20
CA GLY A 118 -10.89 -23.91 5.75
C GLY A 118 -9.88 -23.01 5.07
N LEU A 119 -10.16 -21.71 4.90
CA LEU A 119 -9.24 -20.72 4.33
C LEU A 119 -8.88 -19.64 5.37
N PRO A 120 -7.67 -19.05 5.26
CA PRO A 120 -7.34 -17.90 6.07
C PRO A 120 -8.30 -16.73 5.76
N ARG A 121 -8.50 -15.85 6.74
CA ARG A 121 -9.33 -14.65 6.55
C ARG A 121 -8.77 -13.83 5.41
N PHE A 122 -9.63 -13.44 4.48
CA PHE A 122 -9.27 -12.67 3.29
C PHE A 122 -9.94 -11.29 3.35
N GLN A 123 -9.17 -10.24 3.05
CA GLN A 123 -9.66 -8.87 2.97
C GLN A 123 -9.73 -8.43 1.50
N PRO A 124 -10.92 -8.32 0.89
CA PRO A 124 -11.05 -7.96 -0.53
C PRO A 124 -10.47 -6.58 -0.88
N SER A 125 -10.48 -5.63 0.05
CA SER A 125 -9.90 -4.30 -0.18
C SER A 125 -8.39 -4.34 -0.40
N GLU A 126 -7.64 -5.32 0.16
CA GLU A 126 -6.23 -5.52 -0.11
C GLU A 126 -5.98 -5.89 -1.59
N PHE A 127 -6.83 -6.76 -2.13
CA PHE A 127 -6.80 -7.13 -3.53
C PHE A 127 -7.14 -5.95 -4.45
N MET A 128 -8.08 -5.09 -4.04
CA MET A 128 -8.49 -3.91 -4.82
C MET A 128 -7.38 -2.86 -4.98
N LYS A 129 -6.40 -2.79 -4.09
CA LYS A 129 -5.24 -1.89 -4.24
C LYS A 129 -4.46 -2.14 -5.54
N LEU A 130 -4.42 -3.38 -6.00
CA LEU A 130 -3.77 -3.77 -7.26
C LEU A 130 -4.72 -3.69 -8.45
N VAL A 131 -5.96 -4.10 -8.25
CA VAL A 131 -6.91 -4.30 -9.35
C VAL A 131 -7.53 -3.00 -9.84
N VAL A 132 -7.74 -2.01 -8.95
CA VAL A 132 -8.29 -0.71 -9.34
C VAL A 132 -7.38 0.05 -10.31
N PRO A 133 -6.07 0.24 -10.01
CA PRO A 133 -5.17 0.86 -10.98
C PRO A 133 -5.04 0.05 -12.27
N MET A 134 -5.05 -1.30 -12.21
CA MET A 134 -5.06 -2.14 -13.41
C MET A 134 -6.29 -1.91 -14.27
N MET A 135 -7.48 -1.84 -13.67
CA MET A 135 -8.74 -1.59 -14.40
C MET A 135 -8.78 -0.18 -14.99
N ALA A 136 -8.33 0.83 -14.25
CA ALA A 136 -8.25 2.21 -14.74
C ALA A 136 -7.28 2.30 -15.93
N ALA A 137 -6.10 1.68 -15.83
CA ALA A 137 -5.12 1.61 -16.91
C ALA A 137 -5.68 0.85 -18.14
N TRP A 138 -6.34 -0.29 -17.92
CA TRP A 138 -6.98 -1.07 -18.98
C TRP A 138 -8.04 -0.25 -19.72
N TYR A 139 -8.87 0.51 -19.01
CA TYR A 139 -9.89 1.34 -19.63
C TYR A 139 -9.27 2.48 -20.45
N LEU A 140 -8.33 3.23 -19.87
CA LEU A 140 -7.72 4.40 -20.51
C LEU A 140 -6.80 4.02 -21.68
N SER A 141 -6.13 2.85 -21.63
CA SER A 141 -5.26 2.37 -22.72
C SER A 141 -5.98 2.06 -24.03
N ARG A 142 -7.31 2.01 -24.05
CA ARG A 142 -8.12 1.80 -25.26
C ARG A 142 -8.28 3.04 -26.11
N TYR A 143 -7.91 4.20 -25.60
CA TYR A 143 -8.14 5.49 -26.22
C TYR A 143 -6.85 6.24 -26.42
N TYR A 144 -6.89 7.19 -27.37
CA TYR A 144 -5.77 8.12 -27.55
C TYR A 144 -5.64 9.03 -26.32
N LEU A 145 -4.41 9.27 -25.89
CA LEU A 145 -4.08 10.18 -24.80
C LEU A 145 -3.74 11.56 -25.36
N PRO A 146 -4.12 12.64 -24.67
CA PRO A 146 -4.85 12.71 -23.41
C PRO A 146 -6.34 12.35 -23.56
N PRO A 147 -6.97 11.75 -22.52
CA PRO A 147 -8.35 11.32 -22.58
C PRO A 147 -9.32 12.52 -22.58
N THR A 148 -10.45 12.37 -23.29
CA THR A 148 -11.54 13.37 -23.26
C THR A 148 -12.25 13.36 -21.91
N PHE A 149 -12.93 14.47 -21.58
CA PHE A 149 -13.66 14.64 -20.33
C PHE A 149 -14.58 13.45 -19.95
N PRO A 150 -15.44 12.90 -20.84
CA PRO A 150 -16.27 11.75 -20.49
C PRO A 150 -15.46 10.51 -20.13
N ARG A 151 -14.30 10.31 -20.76
CA ARG A 151 -13.41 9.18 -20.47
C ARG A 151 -12.72 9.31 -19.11
N VAL A 152 -12.33 10.53 -18.74
CA VAL A 152 -11.82 10.82 -17.40
C VAL A 152 -12.91 10.55 -16.36
N MET A 153 -14.15 10.97 -16.59
CA MET A 153 -15.27 10.70 -15.68
C MET A 153 -15.53 9.21 -15.51
N THR A 154 -15.52 8.43 -16.58
CA THR A 154 -15.63 6.96 -16.48
C THR A 154 -14.46 6.35 -15.72
N GLY A 155 -13.22 6.82 -15.96
CA GLY A 155 -12.04 6.40 -15.20
C GLY A 155 -12.18 6.70 -13.70
N LEU A 156 -12.70 7.88 -13.36
CA LEU A 156 -12.97 8.25 -11.97
C LEU A 156 -14.07 7.39 -11.35
N VAL A 157 -15.15 7.05 -12.08
CA VAL A 157 -16.18 6.13 -11.58
C VAL A 157 -15.59 4.75 -11.27
N ILE A 158 -14.70 4.23 -12.13
CA ILE A 158 -13.99 2.96 -11.88
C ILE A 158 -13.19 3.02 -10.56
N VAL A 159 -12.62 4.17 -10.22
CA VAL A 159 -11.83 4.34 -9.00
C VAL A 159 -12.72 4.61 -7.79
N LEU A 160 -13.72 5.48 -7.92
CA LEU A 160 -14.55 5.93 -6.80
C LEU A 160 -15.56 4.88 -6.33
N LEU A 161 -16.02 3.98 -7.21
CA LEU A 161 -16.99 2.95 -6.85
C LEU A 161 -16.43 2.00 -5.76
N PRO A 162 -15.28 1.34 -5.93
CA PRO A 162 -14.71 0.50 -4.87
C PRO A 162 -14.30 1.34 -3.64
N MET A 163 -13.81 2.55 -3.83
CA MET A 163 -13.49 3.46 -2.72
C MET A 163 -14.71 3.70 -1.83
N PHE A 164 -15.87 3.98 -2.43
CA PHE A 164 -17.13 4.17 -1.70
C PHE A 164 -17.54 2.91 -0.92
N LEU A 165 -17.45 1.73 -1.53
CA LEU A 165 -17.76 0.46 -0.86
C LEU A 165 -16.85 0.20 0.33
N ILE A 166 -15.56 0.54 0.23
CA ILE A 166 -14.59 0.38 1.33
C ILE A 166 -14.87 1.37 2.47
N ILE A 167 -15.30 2.61 2.16
CA ILE A 167 -15.72 3.59 3.18
C ILE A 167 -16.88 3.06 4.01
N GLN A 168 -17.81 2.31 3.40
CA GLN A 168 -18.93 1.69 4.11
C GLN A 168 -18.47 0.58 5.09
N GLN A 169 -17.27 0.03 4.91
CA GLN A 169 -16.64 -0.95 5.80
C GLN A 169 -15.84 -0.33 6.96
N PRO A 170 -16.14 0.89 7.40
CA PRO A 170 -15.36 1.87 8.15
C PRO A 170 -13.83 1.76 8.01
N ASP A 171 -13.33 1.72 6.76
CA ASP A 171 -11.90 1.64 6.46
C ASP A 171 -11.43 2.80 5.56
N LEU A 172 -11.31 3.99 6.18
CA LEU A 172 -10.89 5.20 5.47
C LEU A 172 -9.47 5.09 4.92
N GLY A 173 -8.55 4.49 5.68
CA GLY A 173 -7.14 4.37 5.27
C GLY A 173 -7.00 3.59 3.97
N THR A 174 -7.55 2.39 3.92
CA THR A 174 -7.50 1.54 2.71
C THR A 174 -8.29 2.17 1.56
N SER A 175 -9.43 2.82 1.83
CA SER A 175 -10.21 3.48 0.78
C SER A 175 -9.42 4.60 0.11
N LEU A 176 -8.71 5.43 0.90
CA LEU A 176 -7.84 6.48 0.37
C LEU A 176 -6.67 5.91 -0.45
N LEU A 177 -6.03 4.83 0.02
CA LEU A 177 -4.94 4.18 -0.72
C LEU A 177 -5.42 3.64 -2.07
N VAL A 178 -6.55 2.94 -2.11
CA VAL A 178 -7.16 2.45 -3.35
C VAL A 178 -7.54 3.61 -4.28
N GLY A 179 -8.17 4.64 -3.72
CA GLY A 179 -8.54 5.85 -4.45
C GLY A 179 -7.33 6.54 -5.05
N MET A 180 -6.30 6.80 -4.26
CA MET A 180 -5.06 7.45 -4.73
C MET A 180 -4.36 6.63 -5.81
N ALA A 181 -4.22 5.31 -5.63
CA ALA A 181 -3.61 4.44 -6.62
C ALA A 181 -4.31 4.54 -7.98
N GLY A 182 -5.65 4.53 -8.00
CA GLY A 182 -6.42 4.72 -9.22
C GLY A 182 -6.36 6.13 -9.79
N ILE A 183 -6.44 7.15 -8.95
CA ILE A 183 -6.35 8.57 -9.35
C ILE A 183 -4.99 8.87 -9.99
N PHE A 184 -3.89 8.31 -9.48
CA PHE A 184 -2.58 8.48 -10.11
C PHE A 184 -2.53 7.91 -11.53
N VAL A 185 -3.19 6.77 -11.80
CA VAL A 185 -3.28 6.24 -13.17
C VAL A 185 -4.03 7.21 -14.08
N VAL A 186 -5.15 7.75 -13.61
CA VAL A 186 -5.94 8.73 -14.36
C VAL A 186 -5.14 10.03 -14.58
N PHE A 187 -4.38 10.47 -13.57
CA PHE A 187 -3.50 11.63 -13.65
C PHE A 187 -2.40 11.44 -14.70
N PHE A 188 -1.68 10.33 -14.67
CA PHE A 188 -0.61 10.03 -15.64
C PHE A 188 -1.12 9.76 -17.06
N ALA A 189 -2.41 9.47 -17.23
CA ALA A 189 -3.02 9.42 -18.56
C ALA A 189 -3.13 10.80 -19.24
N GLY A 190 -2.75 11.87 -18.57
CA GLY A 190 -2.68 13.23 -19.12
C GLY A 190 -3.95 14.03 -18.90
N ILE A 191 -4.36 14.23 -17.66
CA ILE A 191 -5.48 15.10 -17.32
C ILE A 191 -5.09 16.57 -17.59
N SER A 192 -6.04 17.35 -18.14
CA SER A 192 -5.82 18.77 -18.31
C SER A 192 -5.70 19.51 -16.97
N TRP A 193 -4.84 20.53 -16.90
CA TRP A 193 -4.65 21.36 -15.72
C TRP A 193 -5.96 22.00 -15.21
N LYS A 194 -6.90 22.26 -16.12
CA LYS A 194 -8.23 22.79 -15.78
C LYS A 194 -9.02 21.80 -14.92
N LEU A 195 -8.95 20.50 -15.25
CA LEU A 195 -9.60 19.44 -14.47
C LEU A 195 -8.91 19.23 -13.11
N ILE A 196 -7.59 19.33 -13.06
CA ILE A 196 -6.85 19.27 -11.79
C ILE A 196 -7.27 20.45 -10.89
N ALA A 197 -7.27 21.66 -11.43
CA ALA A 197 -7.69 22.84 -10.68
C ALA A 197 -9.16 22.74 -10.21
N ALA A 198 -10.07 22.26 -11.06
CA ALA A 198 -11.46 22.02 -10.69
C ALA A 198 -11.60 20.97 -9.58
N PHE A 199 -10.82 19.88 -9.65
CA PHE A 199 -10.79 18.84 -8.61
C PHE A 199 -10.27 19.39 -7.28
N LEU A 200 -9.15 20.13 -7.31
CA LEU A 200 -8.61 20.78 -6.11
C LEU A 200 -9.60 21.78 -5.49
N ALA A 201 -10.26 22.58 -6.31
CA ALA A 201 -11.31 23.49 -5.85
C ALA A 201 -12.48 22.71 -5.22
N MET A 202 -12.92 21.61 -5.85
CA MET A 202 -13.98 20.76 -5.30
C MET A 202 -13.55 20.14 -3.95
N VAL A 203 -12.35 19.63 -3.82
CA VAL A 203 -11.82 19.08 -2.56
C VAL A 203 -11.75 20.15 -1.49
N SER A 204 -11.27 21.36 -1.83
CA SER A 204 -11.19 22.49 -0.89
C SER A 204 -12.54 22.92 -0.35
N VAL A 205 -13.59 22.85 -1.17
CA VAL A 205 -14.96 23.16 -0.76
C VAL A 205 -15.59 21.99 -0.01
N SER A 206 -15.35 20.74 -0.47
CA SER A 206 -15.97 19.56 0.15
C SER A 206 -15.33 19.17 1.49
N ALA A 207 -14.06 19.47 1.73
CA ALA A 207 -13.40 19.14 2.98
C ALA A 207 -14.06 19.77 4.22
N PRO A 208 -14.35 21.09 4.27
CA PRO A 208 -15.13 21.66 5.37
C PRO A 208 -16.53 21.07 5.48
N LEU A 209 -17.23 20.85 4.35
CA LEU A 209 -18.57 20.26 4.36
C LEU A 209 -18.54 18.84 4.92
N MET A 210 -17.55 18.04 4.54
CA MET A 210 -17.34 16.69 5.11
C MET A 210 -17.08 16.75 6.61
N TRP A 211 -16.25 17.68 7.06
CA TRP A 211 -15.94 17.87 8.47
C TRP A 211 -17.20 18.15 9.31
N PHE A 212 -18.04 19.07 8.88
CA PHE A 212 -19.20 19.50 9.66
C PHE A 212 -20.41 18.57 9.54
N PHE A 213 -20.64 17.97 8.37
CA PHE A 213 -21.91 17.28 8.08
C PHE A 213 -21.79 15.77 7.86
N VAL A 214 -20.60 15.24 7.51
CA VAL A 214 -20.45 13.84 7.08
C VAL A 214 -19.61 13.02 8.04
N MET A 215 -18.52 13.58 8.57
CA MET A 215 -17.59 12.84 9.40
C MET A 215 -18.19 12.51 10.76
N ARG A 216 -18.06 11.25 11.17
CA ARG A 216 -18.44 10.78 12.50
C ARG A 216 -17.43 11.26 13.54
N GLU A 217 -17.84 11.39 14.80
CA GLU A 217 -16.99 11.91 15.87
C GLU A 217 -15.66 11.16 16.01
N TYR A 218 -15.65 9.82 15.91
CA TYR A 218 -14.42 9.05 15.98
C TYR A 218 -13.44 9.38 14.84
N GLN A 219 -13.94 9.80 13.65
CA GLN A 219 -13.10 10.19 12.50
C GLN A 219 -12.51 11.58 12.73
N LYS A 220 -13.32 12.51 13.23
CA LYS A 220 -12.85 13.85 13.64
C LYS A 220 -11.80 13.74 14.72
N GLN A 221 -12.07 12.90 15.75
CA GLN A 221 -11.12 12.67 16.83
C GLN A 221 -9.76 12.15 16.31
N ARG A 222 -9.75 11.23 15.35
CA ARG A 222 -8.50 10.76 14.73
C ARG A 222 -7.72 11.88 14.04
N VAL A 223 -8.41 12.78 13.33
CA VAL A 223 -7.76 13.92 12.68
C VAL A 223 -7.22 14.91 13.72
N LEU A 224 -8.01 15.22 14.74
CA LEU A 224 -7.57 16.11 15.83
C LEU A 224 -6.38 15.51 16.61
N THR A 225 -6.43 14.24 16.95
CA THR A 225 -5.32 13.55 17.63
C THR A 225 -4.06 13.47 16.77
N LEU A 226 -4.21 13.38 15.44
CA LEU A 226 -3.05 13.44 14.53
C LEU A 226 -2.38 14.82 14.56
N LEU A 227 -3.18 15.90 14.63
CA LEU A 227 -2.67 17.28 14.67
C LEU A 227 -2.14 17.66 16.04
N ASP A 228 -2.85 17.26 17.10
CA ASP A 228 -2.46 17.47 18.50
C ASP A 228 -2.63 16.18 19.31
N PRO A 229 -1.61 15.30 19.34
CA PRO A 229 -1.65 14.07 20.13
C PRO A 229 -1.76 14.30 21.63
N GLN A 230 -1.38 15.50 22.12
CA GLN A 230 -1.41 15.84 23.53
C GLN A 230 -2.85 16.12 24.03
N SER A 231 -3.79 16.34 23.13
CA SER A 231 -5.21 16.49 23.51
C SER A 231 -5.85 15.22 24.10
N ASP A 232 -5.29 14.03 23.78
CA ASP A 232 -5.72 12.74 24.32
C ASP A 232 -4.50 11.84 24.63
N PRO A 233 -3.72 12.18 25.67
CA PRO A 233 -2.42 11.58 25.92
C PRO A 233 -2.48 10.13 26.44
N LEU A 234 -3.62 9.67 26.96
CA LEU A 234 -3.83 8.33 27.47
C LEU A 234 -4.69 7.45 26.55
N GLY A 235 -5.26 8.04 25.50
CA GLY A 235 -6.09 7.35 24.53
C GLY A 235 -5.44 7.25 23.15
N ALA A 236 -6.11 7.78 22.12
CA ALA A 236 -5.65 7.67 20.74
C ALA A 236 -4.30 8.36 20.48
N GLY A 237 -3.92 9.37 21.27
CA GLY A 237 -2.63 10.07 21.18
C GLY A 237 -1.45 9.31 21.76
N TRP A 238 -1.70 8.32 22.65
CA TRP A 238 -0.65 7.59 23.35
C TRP A 238 0.41 7.00 22.41
N ASN A 239 -0.05 6.24 21.41
CA ASN A 239 0.86 5.59 20.46
C ASN A 239 1.72 6.59 19.67
N ILE A 240 1.16 7.74 19.29
CA ILE A 240 1.88 8.80 18.56
C ILE A 240 2.92 9.44 19.47
N ILE A 241 2.56 9.73 20.72
CA ILE A 241 3.48 10.32 21.71
C ILE A 241 4.62 9.36 21.99
N GLN A 242 4.34 8.08 22.26
CA GLN A 242 5.36 7.08 22.55
C GLN A 242 6.27 6.82 21.34
N SER A 243 5.72 6.77 20.12
CA SER A 243 6.54 6.63 18.92
C SER A 243 7.47 7.83 18.70
N LYS A 244 6.98 9.07 18.91
CA LYS A 244 7.81 10.29 18.85
C LYS A 244 8.91 10.27 19.92
N THR A 245 8.59 9.82 21.13
CA THR A 245 9.55 9.69 22.23
C THR A 245 10.62 8.63 21.89
N ALA A 246 10.21 7.47 21.35
CA ALA A 246 11.14 6.43 20.91
C ALA A 246 12.11 6.96 19.84
N ILE A 247 11.58 7.56 18.77
CA ILE A 247 12.38 8.15 17.68
C ILE A 247 13.34 9.21 18.22
N GLY A 248 12.84 10.14 19.05
CA GLY A 248 13.66 11.21 19.63
C GLY A 248 14.75 10.70 20.57
N SER A 249 14.49 9.61 21.30
CA SER A 249 15.44 9.02 22.25
C SER A 249 16.60 8.29 21.58
N GLY A 250 16.47 7.89 20.30
CA GLY A 250 17.52 7.24 19.54
C GLY A 250 18.68 8.13 19.15
N GLY A 251 18.47 9.47 19.07
CA GLY A 251 19.54 10.42 18.72
C GLY A 251 20.16 10.12 17.35
N MET A 252 21.48 10.33 17.24
CA MET A 252 22.21 10.12 15.97
C MET A 252 22.56 8.65 15.73
N GLU A 253 23.05 7.93 16.73
CA GLU A 253 23.62 6.58 16.60
C GLU A 253 22.69 5.48 17.10
N GLY A 254 21.61 5.85 17.80
CA GLY A 254 20.71 4.90 18.45
C GLY A 254 21.20 4.43 19.81
N LYS A 255 20.33 3.70 20.51
CA LYS A 255 20.65 3.08 21.81
C LYS A 255 21.40 1.75 21.69
N GLY A 256 21.43 1.20 20.49
CA GLY A 256 21.94 -0.15 20.21
C GLY A 256 20.83 -1.17 20.04
N TRP A 257 21.11 -2.19 19.25
CA TRP A 257 20.17 -3.29 18.98
C TRP A 257 19.79 -4.03 20.27
N LEU A 258 18.50 -4.31 20.44
CA LEU A 258 17.91 -4.88 21.66
C LEU A 258 18.05 -4.02 22.93
N GLN A 259 18.35 -2.73 22.79
CA GLN A 259 18.47 -1.80 23.90
C GLN A 259 17.44 -0.68 23.87
N GLY A 260 16.41 -0.80 23.02
CA GLY A 260 15.28 0.10 22.96
C GLY A 260 14.46 0.05 24.25
N THR A 261 14.36 1.16 24.97
CA THR A 261 13.63 1.22 26.24
C THR A 261 12.13 1.37 26.04
N GLN A 262 11.71 2.10 24.99
CA GLN A 262 10.27 2.31 24.72
C GLN A 262 9.60 1.07 24.12
N SER A 263 10.34 0.32 23.31
CA SER A 263 9.85 -0.91 22.68
C SER A 263 9.78 -2.09 23.67
N HIS A 264 10.80 -2.28 24.52
CA HIS A 264 10.89 -3.42 25.44
C HIS A 264 10.12 -3.23 26.76
N LEU A 265 9.80 -2.01 27.16
CA LEU A 265 9.00 -1.76 28.36
C LEU A 265 7.50 -1.70 28.08
N GLU A 266 7.05 -2.18 26.92
CA GLU A 266 5.64 -2.19 26.48
C GLU A 266 4.98 -0.79 26.44
N PHE A 267 5.77 0.29 26.45
CA PHE A 267 5.23 1.64 26.31
C PHE A 267 4.74 1.92 24.89
N LEU A 268 5.24 1.17 23.89
CA LEU A 268 4.86 1.29 22.49
C LEU A 268 4.00 0.08 22.07
N PRO A 269 2.67 0.16 22.16
CA PRO A 269 1.79 -0.89 21.65
C PRO A 269 2.02 -1.09 20.15
N GLU A 270 1.85 -2.34 19.66
CA GLU A 270 2.00 -2.70 18.25
C GLU A 270 3.42 -2.36 17.68
N SER A 271 4.44 -2.41 18.54
CA SER A 271 5.86 -2.17 18.20
C SER A 271 6.36 -3.05 17.04
N HIS A 272 5.81 -4.26 16.92
CA HIS A 272 6.17 -5.26 15.91
C HIS A 272 5.36 -5.16 14.60
N THR A 273 4.42 -4.21 14.50
CA THR A 273 3.57 -3.97 13.32
C THR A 273 3.62 -2.51 12.88
N ASP A 274 2.73 -1.68 13.41
CA ASP A 274 2.51 -0.31 12.93
C ASP A 274 3.65 0.65 13.29
N PHE A 275 4.39 0.38 14.38
CA PHE A 275 5.44 1.25 14.89
C PHE A 275 6.86 0.66 14.81
N ILE A 276 7.08 -0.33 13.94
CA ILE A 276 8.41 -0.95 13.76
C ILE A 276 9.50 0.06 13.34
N VAL A 277 9.13 1.12 12.63
CA VAL A 277 10.04 2.21 12.25
C VAL A 277 10.49 3.00 13.48
N ALA A 278 9.64 3.14 14.50
CA ALA A 278 10.04 3.79 15.75
C ALA A 278 11.06 2.94 16.52
N VAL A 279 10.92 1.61 16.50
CA VAL A 279 11.92 0.68 17.05
C VAL A 279 13.26 0.81 16.32
N LEU A 280 13.24 0.83 14.97
CA LEU A 280 14.44 1.06 14.17
C LEU A 280 15.13 2.39 14.55
N ALA A 281 14.34 3.46 14.67
CA ALA A 281 14.87 4.78 14.99
C ALA A 281 15.41 4.87 16.43
N GLU A 282 14.80 4.19 17.39
CA GLU A 282 15.28 4.12 18.77
C GLU A 282 16.61 3.37 18.87
N GLU A 283 16.74 2.24 18.18
CA GLU A 283 17.89 1.35 18.29
C GLU A 283 19.09 1.76 17.42
N PHE A 284 18.82 2.29 16.21
CA PHE A 284 19.83 2.65 15.22
C PHE A 284 19.93 4.16 14.95
N GLY A 285 19.09 4.96 15.61
CA GLY A 285 19.12 6.41 15.52
C GLY A 285 18.84 6.95 14.13
N PHE A 286 19.27 8.19 13.91
CA PHE A 286 19.14 8.88 12.64
C PHE A 286 19.91 8.16 11.50
N ILE A 287 21.05 7.56 11.79
CA ILE A 287 21.84 6.80 10.81
C ILE A 287 21.05 5.60 10.27
N GLY A 288 20.38 4.85 11.14
CA GLY A 288 19.52 3.75 10.73
C GLY A 288 18.36 4.18 9.84
N MET A 289 17.73 5.31 10.19
CA MET A 289 16.67 5.92 9.39
C MET A 289 17.18 6.40 8.03
N LEU A 290 18.35 7.02 7.97
CA LEU A 290 18.96 7.48 6.72
C LEU A 290 19.29 6.30 5.80
N LEU A 291 19.80 5.19 6.36
CA LEU A 291 20.08 3.97 5.62
C LEU A 291 18.78 3.36 5.04
N LEU A 292 17.71 3.28 5.83
CA LEU A 292 16.41 2.82 5.36
C LEU A 292 15.92 3.68 4.20
N LEU A 293 15.93 5.01 4.35
CA LEU A 293 15.50 5.93 3.30
C LEU A 293 16.37 5.82 2.04
N THR A 294 17.68 5.60 2.20
CA THR A 294 18.60 5.41 1.07
C THR A 294 18.23 4.16 0.27
N VAL A 295 17.94 3.04 0.96
CA VAL A 295 17.55 1.80 0.29
C VAL A 295 16.20 1.95 -0.42
N TYR A 296 15.26 2.73 0.13
CA TYR A 296 13.99 3.03 -0.56
C TYR A 296 14.15 3.96 -1.76
N PHE A 297 15.18 4.81 -1.76
CA PHE A 297 15.43 5.76 -2.83
C PHE A 297 16.17 5.14 -4.02
N LEU A 298 16.99 4.12 -3.78
CA LEU A 298 17.74 3.39 -4.81
C LEU A 298 16.85 2.39 -5.56
#